data_2b0e65f37433bc57098a8b84d46163d3
#
_entry.id   2b0e65f37433bc57098a8b84d46163d3
#
_cell.length_a   1.000
_cell.length_b   1.000
_cell.length_c   1.000
_cell.angle_alpha   90.00
_cell.angle_beta   90.00
_cell.angle_gamma   90.00
#
_symmetry.space_group_name_H-M   'P 1'
#
loop_
_entity.id
_entity.type
_entity.pdbx_description
1 polymer ?
#
loop_
_entity_poly.entity_id
_entity_poly.type
_entity_poly.pdbx_seq_one_letter_code
_entity_poly.pdbx_strand_id
1 'polypeptide(L)'
;MAKVIVISGHPHLERSIMNKTILEELKQAAEGGASIAIDDIAEKGCCHLDVAAEQALLKEADTIVFQFPVYWFNAPAMLKHWYEEVFTPGFAHGEGASGLKGKKLIISATAGAPDGAYSTAGMGHTLDEFFDNFYVMAAMTGMEMAKPILTYGAMFIPGVSTEADKEKLVALAKEHAKKLLEEIGD
;
A
#
# COMPACT_ATOMS: atom_id res chain seq x y z
N MET A 1 15.26 -12.39 9.37
CA MET A 1 14.01 -12.14 8.63
C MET A 1 14.14 -10.77 8.00
N ALA A 2 13.69 -10.61 6.75
CA ALA A 2 13.67 -9.32 6.07
C ALA A 2 12.83 -8.33 6.89
N LYS A 3 13.30 -7.09 6.98
CA LYS A 3 12.62 -6.01 7.70
C LYS A 3 11.62 -5.34 6.78
N VAL A 4 10.36 -5.33 7.14
CA VAL A 4 9.26 -4.81 6.31
C VAL A 4 8.72 -3.54 6.93
N ILE A 5 8.55 -2.50 6.11
CA ILE A 5 7.78 -1.30 6.45
C ILE A 5 6.52 -1.22 5.59
N VAL A 6 5.37 -1.10 6.23
CA VAL A 6 4.07 -0.90 5.56
C VAL A 6 3.66 0.55 5.73
N ILE A 7 3.62 1.28 4.63
CA ILE A 7 3.13 2.67 4.58
C ILE A 7 1.63 2.63 4.30
N SER A 8 0.84 2.97 5.31
CA SER A 8 -0.62 3.05 5.20
C SER A 8 -1.04 4.39 4.63
N GLY A 9 -1.53 4.37 3.39
CA GLY A 9 -1.98 5.56 2.65
C GLY A 9 -3.51 5.77 2.68
N HIS A 10 -4.23 5.26 3.68
CA HIS A 10 -5.68 5.46 3.78
C HIS A 10 -6.03 6.76 4.50
N PRO A 11 -6.67 7.76 3.86
CA PRO A 11 -6.92 9.06 4.47
C PRO A 11 -7.93 9.02 5.64
N HIS A 12 -8.75 7.97 5.73
CA HIS A 12 -9.81 7.79 6.75
C HIS A 12 -9.87 6.33 7.19
N LEU A 13 -8.77 5.82 7.73
CA LEU A 13 -8.62 4.40 8.09
C LEU A 13 -9.69 3.94 9.09
N GLU A 14 -10.13 4.82 9.99
CA GLU A 14 -11.18 4.56 10.98
C GLU A 14 -12.52 4.18 10.37
N ARG A 15 -12.76 4.55 9.10
CA ARG A 15 -13.99 4.25 8.34
C ARG A 15 -13.83 3.06 7.38
N SER A 16 -12.61 2.55 7.23
CA SER A 16 -12.32 1.47 6.28
C SER A 16 -12.53 0.10 6.93
N ILE A 17 -13.36 -0.73 6.33
CA ILE A 17 -13.45 -2.14 6.71
C ILE A 17 -12.21 -2.88 6.17
N MET A 18 -11.96 -2.77 4.86
CA MET A 18 -10.91 -3.53 4.18
C MET A 18 -9.51 -3.17 4.68
N ASN A 19 -9.08 -1.91 4.50
CA ASN A 19 -7.69 -1.53 4.83
C ASN A 19 -7.42 -1.64 6.33
N LYS A 20 -8.40 -1.33 7.18
CA LYS A 20 -8.28 -1.51 8.62
C LYS A 20 -8.05 -2.99 8.99
N THR A 21 -8.87 -3.90 8.46
CA THR A 21 -8.71 -5.34 8.71
C THR A 21 -7.37 -5.86 8.18
N ILE A 22 -6.92 -5.44 6.98
CA ILE A 22 -5.61 -5.81 6.46
C ILE A 22 -4.50 -5.41 7.43
N LEU A 23 -4.50 -4.17 7.91
CA LEU A 23 -3.49 -3.69 8.85
C LEU A 23 -3.57 -4.38 10.22
N GLU A 24 -4.76 -4.75 10.68
CA GLU A 24 -4.96 -5.54 11.91
C GLU A 24 -4.33 -6.93 11.79
N GLU A 25 -4.53 -7.63 10.67
CA GLU A 25 -3.89 -8.93 10.40
C GLU A 25 -2.35 -8.83 10.33
N LEU A 26 -1.82 -7.77 9.72
CA LEU A 26 -0.38 -7.50 9.68
C LEU A 26 0.19 -7.19 11.08
N LYS A 27 -0.54 -6.45 11.92
CA LYS A 27 -0.17 -6.21 13.32
C LYS A 27 -0.11 -7.51 14.12
N GLN A 28 -1.10 -8.39 13.95
CA GLN A 28 -1.11 -9.71 14.59
C GLN A 28 0.08 -10.57 14.16
N ALA A 29 0.44 -10.54 12.87
CA ALA A 29 1.63 -11.23 12.36
C ALA A 29 2.92 -10.68 12.99
N ALA A 30 3.03 -9.35 13.14
CA ALA A 30 4.15 -8.71 13.81
C ALA A 30 4.25 -9.12 15.30
N GLU A 31 3.14 -9.15 16.02
CA GLU A 31 3.06 -9.66 17.40
C GLU A 31 3.45 -11.15 17.48
N GLY A 32 3.17 -11.92 16.44
CA GLY A 32 3.59 -13.31 16.27
C GLY A 32 5.06 -13.50 15.90
N GLY A 33 5.83 -12.42 15.74
CA GLY A 33 7.27 -12.45 15.50
C GLY A 33 7.71 -12.10 14.06
N ALA A 34 6.79 -11.73 13.16
CA ALA A 34 7.17 -11.20 11.86
C ALA A 34 7.83 -9.81 12.00
N SER A 35 8.88 -9.54 11.21
CA SER A 35 9.60 -8.25 11.27
C SER A 35 8.87 -7.17 10.45
N ILE A 36 7.65 -6.81 10.85
CA ILE A 36 6.78 -5.85 10.18
C ILE A 36 6.58 -4.64 11.07
N ALA A 37 6.84 -3.44 10.54
CA ALA A 37 6.44 -2.16 11.12
C ALA A 37 5.36 -1.53 10.24
N ILE A 38 4.39 -0.85 10.85
CA ILE A 38 3.33 -0.14 10.13
C ILE A 38 3.48 1.34 10.41
N ASP A 39 3.52 2.11 9.36
CA ASP A 39 3.51 3.57 9.39
C ASP A 39 2.19 4.07 8.81
N ASP A 40 1.29 4.54 9.67
CA ASP A 40 0.05 5.19 9.25
C ASP A 40 0.29 6.70 9.07
N ILE A 41 0.46 7.10 7.82
CA ILE A 41 0.75 8.50 7.50
C ILE A 41 -0.42 9.45 7.80
N ALA A 42 -1.65 8.94 7.94
CA ALA A 42 -2.80 9.76 8.34
C ALA A 42 -2.68 10.24 9.80
N GLU A 43 -2.11 9.43 10.69
CA GLU A 43 -1.91 9.79 12.09
C GLU A 43 -0.86 10.91 12.27
N LYS A 44 0.09 11.01 11.33
CA LYS A 44 1.16 12.03 11.37
C LYS A 44 0.73 13.39 10.82
N GLY A 45 -0.35 13.42 10.05
CA GLY A 45 -0.82 14.62 9.36
C GLY A 45 -0.03 14.94 8.09
N CYS A 46 -0.72 15.20 7.00
CA CYS A 46 -0.12 15.41 5.68
C CYS A 46 0.74 16.68 5.55
N CYS A 47 0.66 17.63 6.50
CA CYS A 47 1.29 18.96 6.36
C CYS A 47 2.59 19.14 7.16
N HIS A 48 3.01 18.14 7.94
CA HIS A 48 4.17 18.23 8.83
C HIS A 48 4.94 16.92 8.87
N LEU A 49 5.35 16.43 7.69
CA LEU A 49 6.16 15.22 7.59
C LEU A 49 7.59 15.47 8.09
N ASP A 50 8.05 14.67 9.03
CA ASP A 50 9.48 14.57 9.36
C ASP A 50 10.16 13.68 8.30
N VAL A 51 10.56 14.30 7.20
CA VAL A 51 11.20 13.62 6.06
C VAL A 51 12.42 12.81 6.49
N ALA A 52 13.21 13.31 7.44
CA ALA A 52 14.40 12.60 7.91
C ALA A 52 14.04 11.32 8.66
N ALA A 53 13.00 11.36 9.50
CA ALA A 53 12.50 10.18 10.19
C ALA A 53 11.90 9.15 9.22
N GLU A 54 11.12 9.58 8.24
CA GLU A 54 10.57 8.71 7.19
C GLU A 54 11.69 8.01 6.39
N GLN A 55 12.69 8.78 5.97
CA GLN A 55 13.85 8.23 5.24
C GLN A 55 14.67 7.26 6.10
N ALA A 56 14.78 7.49 7.41
CA ALA A 56 15.44 6.57 8.32
C ALA A 56 14.70 5.22 8.41
N LEU A 57 13.37 5.24 8.52
CA LEU A 57 12.54 4.03 8.49
C LEU A 57 12.72 3.26 7.18
N LEU A 58 12.68 3.96 6.05
CA LEU A 58 12.87 3.34 4.74
C LEU A 58 14.26 2.73 4.56
N LYS A 59 15.32 3.40 5.06
CA LYS A 59 16.69 2.87 4.99
C LYS A 59 16.84 1.54 5.69
N GLU A 60 16.18 1.36 6.82
CA GLU A 60 16.25 0.14 7.63
C GLU A 60 15.44 -1.03 7.06
N ALA A 61 14.47 -0.77 6.19
CA ALA A 61 13.63 -1.79 5.60
C ALA A 61 14.30 -2.48 4.42
N ASP A 62 14.06 -3.78 4.26
CA ASP A 62 14.39 -4.54 3.05
C ASP A 62 13.23 -4.52 2.07
N THR A 63 11.99 -4.52 2.59
CA THR A 63 10.75 -4.48 1.82
C THR A 63 9.89 -3.29 2.25
N ILE A 64 9.39 -2.56 1.27
CA ILE A 64 8.47 -1.43 1.43
C ILE A 64 7.13 -1.83 0.82
N VAL A 65 6.06 -1.72 1.61
CA VAL A 65 4.69 -1.98 1.16
C VAL A 65 3.93 -0.67 1.14
N PHE A 66 3.30 -0.33 0.04
CA PHE A 66 2.29 0.73 -0.02
C PHE A 66 0.91 0.09 0.08
N GLN A 67 0.25 0.26 1.24
CA GLN A 67 -1.11 -0.23 1.49
C GLN A 67 -2.12 0.91 1.37
N PHE A 68 -3.03 0.85 0.38
CA PHE A 68 -3.96 1.94 0.13
C PHE A 68 -5.25 1.52 -0.59
N PRO A 69 -6.34 2.30 -0.46
CA PRO A 69 -7.51 2.18 -1.32
C PRO A 69 -7.26 2.91 -2.64
N VAL A 70 -7.75 2.33 -3.74
CA VAL A 70 -7.69 3.01 -5.04
C VAL A 70 -8.69 4.18 -5.05
N TYR A 71 -8.17 5.40 -5.18
CA TYR A 71 -8.95 6.61 -5.35
C TYR A 71 -8.68 7.20 -6.74
N TRP A 72 -9.74 7.31 -7.55
CA TRP A 72 -9.61 7.82 -8.92
C TRP A 72 -8.47 7.16 -9.70
N PHE A 73 -8.46 5.82 -9.69
CA PHE A 73 -7.53 4.96 -10.43
C PHE A 73 -6.06 5.05 -10.00
N ASN A 74 -5.76 5.63 -8.84
CA ASN A 74 -4.41 5.78 -8.31
C ASN A 74 -4.39 5.70 -6.78
N ALA A 75 -3.21 5.90 -6.19
CA ALA A 75 -3.08 6.10 -4.75
C ALA A 75 -3.81 7.38 -4.30
N PRO A 76 -4.31 7.42 -3.04
CA PRO A 76 -4.83 8.63 -2.45
C PRO A 76 -3.82 9.78 -2.46
N ALA A 77 -4.30 11.03 -2.58
CA ALA A 77 -3.46 12.22 -2.62
C ALA A 77 -2.48 12.31 -1.45
N MET A 78 -2.87 11.83 -0.28
CA MET A 78 -2.02 11.79 0.92
C MET A 78 -0.77 10.91 0.72
N LEU A 79 -0.92 9.70 0.16
CA LEU A 79 0.22 8.83 -0.13
C LEU A 79 1.08 9.42 -1.25
N LYS A 80 0.44 10.03 -2.26
CA LYS A 80 1.14 10.73 -3.34
C LYS A 80 2.02 11.85 -2.77
N HIS A 81 1.46 12.71 -1.92
CA HIS A 81 2.19 13.78 -1.26
C HIS A 81 3.33 13.23 -0.39
N TRP A 82 3.08 12.16 0.37
CA TRP A 82 4.11 11.55 1.21
C TRP A 82 5.35 11.14 0.41
N TYR A 83 5.20 10.41 -0.69
CA TYR A 83 6.39 9.99 -1.44
C TYR A 83 7.01 11.13 -2.25
N GLU A 84 6.26 12.18 -2.64
CA GLU A 84 6.82 13.39 -3.25
C GLU A 84 7.76 14.13 -2.29
N GLU A 85 7.42 14.18 -1.00
CA GLU A 85 8.24 14.83 0.01
C GLU A 85 9.41 13.95 0.46
N VAL A 86 9.20 12.64 0.60
CA VAL A 86 10.20 11.71 1.17
C VAL A 86 11.23 11.26 0.14
N PHE A 87 10.85 11.10 -1.14
CA PHE A 87 11.72 10.60 -2.20
C PHE A 87 12.57 11.71 -2.83
N THR A 88 13.36 12.37 -2.00
CA THR A 88 14.18 13.52 -2.38
C THR A 88 15.42 13.16 -3.22
N PRO A 89 15.98 14.13 -3.97
CA PRO A 89 17.30 13.99 -4.57
C PRO A 89 18.37 13.63 -3.53
N GLY A 90 19.29 12.73 -3.90
CA GLY A 90 20.33 12.23 -3.00
C GLY A 90 19.87 11.10 -2.05
N PHE A 91 18.56 10.95 -1.82
CA PHE A 91 17.99 9.81 -1.10
C PHE A 91 17.43 8.75 -2.06
N ALA A 92 16.42 9.11 -2.84
CA ALA A 92 15.70 8.18 -3.71
C ALA A 92 16.21 8.19 -5.16
N HIS A 93 16.71 9.31 -5.63
CA HIS A 93 17.16 9.48 -7.00
C HIS A 93 18.31 10.51 -7.12
N GLY A 94 18.94 10.56 -8.30
CA GLY A 94 20.06 11.47 -8.56
C GLY A 94 21.43 10.87 -8.19
N GLU A 95 22.48 11.68 -8.31
CA GLU A 95 23.84 11.24 -8.08
C GLU A 95 24.06 10.81 -6.63
N GLY A 96 24.61 9.61 -6.43
CA GLY A 96 24.90 9.04 -5.11
C GLY A 96 23.69 8.53 -4.32
N ALA A 97 22.47 8.65 -4.85
CA ALA A 97 21.28 8.15 -4.17
C ALA A 97 21.32 6.62 -4.01
N SER A 98 21.10 6.15 -2.80
CA SER A 98 21.14 4.72 -2.46
C SER A 98 20.12 4.30 -1.38
N GLY A 99 19.29 5.24 -0.93
CA GLY A 99 18.36 5.00 0.18
C GLY A 99 17.31 3.91 -0.10
N LEU A 100 16.93 3.73 -1.36
CA LEU A 100 15.91 2.76 -1.79
C LEU A 100 16.47 1.63 -2.67
N LYS A 101 17.71 1.73 -3.11
CA LYS A 101 18.31 0.79 -4.07
C LYS A 101 18.34 -0.64 -3.53
N GLY A 102 17.84 -1.57 -4.36
CA GLY A 102 17.82 -3.01 -4.06
C GLY A 102 16.71 -3.43 -3.08
N LYS A 103 15.84 -2.50 -2.64
CA LYS A 103 14.71 -2.84 -1.78
C LYS A 103 13.53 -3.35 -2.62
N LYS A 104 12.75 -4.28 -2.04
CA LYS A 104 11.52 -4.77 -2.67
C LYS A 104 10.39 -3.75 -2.44
N LEU A 105 9.66 -3.37 -3.50
CA LEU A 105 8.44 -2.57 -3.42
C LEU A 105 7.22 -3.44 -3.71
N ILE A 106 6.26 -3.45 -2.80
CA ILE A 106 4.98 -4.15 -2.96
C ILE A 106 3.85 -3.12 -2.96
N ILE A 107 3.04 -3.11 -4.01
CA ILE A 107 1.78 -2.36 -4.03
C ILE A 107 0.66 -3.28 -3.54
N SER A 108 0.02 -2.90 -2.46
CA SER A 108 -1.07 -3.61 -1.81
C SER A 108 -2.30 -2.69 -1.82
N ALA A 109 -3.25 -2.97 -2.74
CA ALA A 109 -4.34 -2.04 -3.00
C ALA A 109 -5.72 -2.69 -3.01
N THR A 110 -6.71 -1.92 -2.54
CA THR A 110 -8.13 -2.32 -2.55
C THR A 110 -8.94 -1.41 -3.47
N ALA A 111 -9.72 -1.98 -4.37
CA ALA A 111 -10.54 -1.24 -5.33
C ALA A 111 -12.03 -1.46 -5.05
N GLY A 112 -12.82 -0.39 -5.05
CA GLY A 112 -14.24 -0.44 -4.74
C GLY A 112 -15.07 -1.15 -5.81
N ALA A 113 -14.77 -0.93 -7.10
CA ALA A 113 -15.47 -1.57 -8.19
C ALA A 113 -15.08 -3.06 -8.32
N PRO A 114 -15.97 -3.93 -8.88
CA PRO A 114 -15.66 -5.33 -9.12
C PRO A 114 -14.57 -5.50 -10.20
N ASP A 115 -13.89 -6.65 -10.17
CA ASP A 115 -12.78 -6.97 -11.09
C ASP A 115 -13.16 -6.75 -12.57
N GLY A 116 -14.32 -7.21 -13.01
CA GLY A 116 -14.78 -7.02 -14.40
C GLY A 116 -14.90 -5.57 -14.85
N ALA A 117 -15.00 -4.60 -13.93
CA ALA A 117 -14.99 -3.18 -14.29
C ALA A 117 -13.59 -2.72 -14.75
N TYR A 118 -12.53 -3.28 -14.21
CA TYR A 118 -11.14 -2.99 -14.55
C TYR A 118 -10.66 -3.93 -15.67
N SER A 119 -11.28 -3.82 -16.82
CA SER A 119 -10.96 -4.64 -17.99
C SER A 119 -11.10 -3.82 -19.26
N THR A 120 -10.57 -4.33 -20.37
CA THR A 120 -10.71 -3.71 -21.70
C THR A 120 -12.19 -3.54 -22.10
N ALA A 121 -13.05 -4.49 -21.71
CA ALA A 121 -14.50 -4.44 -21.99
C ALA A 121 -15.26 -3.53 -20.99
N GLY A 122 -14.69 -3.25 -19.81
CA GLY A 122 -15.26 -2.37 -18.80
C GLY A 122 -14.82 -0.91 -18.97
N MET A 123 -13.82 -0.50 -18.20
CA MET A 123 -13.28 0.88 -18.24
C MET A 123 -12.20 1.09 -19.31
N GLY A 124 -11.91 0.11 -20.13
CA GLY A 124 -10.88 0.17 -21.18
C GLY A 124 -9.48 -0.20 -20.70
N HIS A 125 -9.28 -0.29 -19.39
CA HIS A 125 -7.98 -0.55 -18.75
C HIS A 125 -8.13 -1.52 -17.58
N THR A 126 -7.06 -2.28 -17.33
CA THR A 126 -6.91 -3.08 -16.10
C THR A 126 -6.44 -2.19 -14.94
N LEU A 127 -6.64 -2.63 -13.71
CA LEU A 127 -6.16 -1.88 -12.55
C LEU A 127 -4.61 -1.84 -12.50
N ASP A 128 -3.95 -2.89 -12.97
CA ASP A 128 -2.49 -2.98 -13.03
C ASP A 128 -1.90 -1.92 -13.97
N GLU A 129 -2.54 -1.65 -15.11
CA GLU A 129 -2.13 -0.58 -16.04
C GLU A 129 -2.17 0.82 -15.40
N PHE A 130 -3.07 1.05 -14.44
CA PHE A 130 -3.10 2.31 -13.69
C PHE A 130 -1.94 2.44 -12.71
N PHE A 131 -1.17 1.38 -12.46
CA PHE A 131 -0.03 1.36 -11.56
C PHE A 131 1.32 1.40 -12.27
N ASP A 132 1.36 1.64 -13.58
CA ASP A 132 2.59 1.81 -14.36
C ASP A 132 3.52 2.88 -13.77
N ASN A 133 2.96 3.92 -13.13
CA ASN A 133 3.74 4.94 -12.44
C ASN A 133 4.59 4.37 -11.29
N PHE A 134 4.14 3.32 -10.59
CA PHE A 134 4.92 2.67 -9.53
C PHE A 134 6.05 1.81 -10.10
N TYR A 135 5.85 1.15 -11.27
CA TYR A 135 6.92 0.45 -11.96
C TYR A 135 8.02 1.41 -12.40
N VAL A 136 7.64 2.57 -12.96
CA VAL A 136 8.60 3.62 -13.33
C VAL A 136 9.30 4.19 -12.09
N MET A 137 8.57 4.43 -11.00
CA MET A 137 9.14 4.91 -9.74
C MET A 137 10.15 3.89 -9.18
N ALA A 138 9.81 2.60 -9.13
CA ALA A 138 10.71 1.55 -8.67
C ALA A 138 11.99 1.49 -9.51
N ALA A 139 11.85 1.49 -10.84
CA ALA A 139 12.99 1.49 -11.75
C ALA A 139 13.90 2.72 -11.55
N MET A 140 13.31 3.91 -11.39
CA MET A 140 14.07 5.15 -11.21
C MET A 140 14.82 5.21 -9.86
N THR A 141 14.26 4.60 -8.82
CA THR A 141 14.84 4.56 -7.46
C THR A 141 15.71 3.33 -7.21
N GLY A 142 15.78 2.41 -8.18
CA GLY A 142 16.54 1.16 -8.07
C GLY A 142 15.89 0.12 -7.16
N MET A 143 14.59 0.24 -6.87
CA MET A 143 13.81 -0.78 -6.17
C MET A 143 13.40 -1.90 -7.12
N GLU A 144 13.12 -3.08 -6.56
CA GLU A 144 12.57 -4.22 -7.28
C GLU A 144 11.05 -4.27 -7.05
N MET A 145 10.28 -4.01 -8.10
CA MET A 145 8.82 -4.02 -8.02
C MET A 145 8.28 -5.46 -8.02
N ALA A 146 7.60 -5.85 -6.95
CA ALA A 146 6.83 -7.09 -6.92
C ALA A 146 5.51 -6.95 -7.70
N LYS A 147 4.89 -8.09 -8.05
CA LYS A 147 3.54 -8.05 -8.62
C LYS A 147 2.55 -7.44 -7.62
N PRO A 148 1.73 -6.45 -8.01
CA PRO A 148 0.75 -5.85 -7.13
C PRO A 148 -0.24 -6.86 -6.55
N ILE A 149 -0.57 -6.72 -5.26
CA ILE A 149 -1.61 -7.49 -4.58
C ILE A 149 -2.87 -6.64 -4.58
N LEU A 150 -3.88 -7.10 -5.32
CA LEU A 150 -5.09 -6.34 -5.59
C LEU A 150 -6.32 -7.09 -5.08
N THR A 151 -7.26 -6.37 -4.47
CA THR A 151 -8.59 -6.89 -4.12
C THR A 151 -9.66 -5.93 -4.62
N TYR A 152 -10.60 -6.49 -5.36
CA TYR A 152 -11.71 -5.79 -6.01
C TYR A 152 -13.00 -5.94 -5.21
N GLY A 153 -14.00 -5.10 -5.52
CA GLY A 153 -15.30 -5.13 -4.85
C GLY A 153 -15.26 -4.69 -3.39
N ALA A 154 -14.26 -3.87 -3.03
CA ALA A 154 -14.01 -3.41 -1.66
C ALA A 154 -14.92 -2.25 -1.22
N MET A 155 -16.15 -2.20 -1.73
CA MET A 155 -17.08 -1.09 -1.47
C MET A 155 -18.08 -1.44 -0.37
N PHE A 156 -18.17 -0.58 0.64
CA PHE A 156 -19.22 -0.59 1.67
C PHE A 156 -19.95 0.76 1.63
N ILE A 157 -21.27 0.72 1.44
CA ILE A 157 -22.09 1.93 1.34
C ILE A 157 -22.98 2.01 2.60
N PRO A 158 -22.74 2.95 3.53
CA PRO A 158 -23.57 3.14 4.72
C PRO A 158 -25.04 3.33 4.36
N GLY A 159 -25.92 2.62 5.04
CA GLY A 159 -27.37 2.67 4.78
C GLY A 159 -27.86 1.83 3.59
N VAL A 160 -26.94 1.21 2.82
CA VAL A 160 -27.26 0.31 1.69
C VAL A 160 -26.68 -1.08 1.93
N SER A 161 -25.40 -1.15 2.26
CA SER A 161 -24.72 -2.42 2.55
C SER A 161 -25.21 -3.03 3.86
N THR A 162 -25.33 -4.35 3.88
CA THR A 162 -25.80 -5.15 5.01
C THR A 162 -24.62 -5.61 5.91
N GLU A 163 -24.93 -6.19 7.07
CA GLU A 163 -23.91 -6.83 7.92
C GLU A 163 -23.27 -8.03 7.20
N ALA A 164 -24.03 -8.78 6.40
CA ALA A 164 -23.49 -9.85 5.58
C ALA A 164 -22.48 -9.35 4.51
N ASP A 165 -22.67 -8.15 3.97
CA ASP A 165 -21.72 -7.53 3.06
C ASP A 165 -20.44 -7.12 3.79
N LYS A 166 -20.56 -6.63 5.02
CA LYS A 166 -19.42 -6.32 5.88
C LYS A 166 -18.61 -7.57 6.22
N GLU A 167 -19.27 -8.68 6.60
CA GLU A 167 -18.59 -9.96 6.87
C GLU A 167 -17.83 -10.46 5.63
N LYS A 168 -18.38 -10.34 4.44
CA LYS A 168 -17.69 -10.66 3.18
C LYS A 168 -16.45 -9.80 2.97
N LEU A 169 -16.55 -8.49 3.24
CA LEU A 169 -15.40 -7.58 3.12
C LEU A 169 -14.29 -7.93 4.12
N VAL A 170 -14.65 -8.28 5.35
CA VAL A 170 -13.68 -8.77 6.35
C VAL A 170 -12.99 -10.05 5.87
N ALA A 171 -13.73 -11.00 5.31
CA ALA A 171 -13.15 -12.23 4.77
C ALA A 171 -12.20 -11.95 3.59
N LEU A 172 -12.59 -11.06 2.67
CA LEU A 172 -11.73 -10.61 1.57
C LEU A 172 -10.46 -9.90 2.06
N ALA A 173 -10.58 -9.09 3.10
CA ALA A 173 -9.44 -8.39 3.69
C ALA A 173 -8.44 -9.36 4.32
N LYS A 174 -8.91 -10.40 5.01
CA LYS A 174 -8.07 -11.45 5.58
C LYS A 174 -7.34 -12.25 4.50
N GLU A 175 -8.04 -12.59 3.42
CA GLU A 175 -7.41 -13.27 2.28
C GLU A 175 -6.35 -12.39 1.59
N HIS A 176 -6.63 -11.08 1.48
CA HIS A 176 -5.65 -10.10 0.98
C HIS A 176 -4.41 -10.06 1.88
N ALA A 177 -4.61 -9.93 3.19
CA ALA A 177 -3.51 -9.89 4.16
C ALA A 177 -2.68 -11.18 4.12
N LYS A 178 -3.32 -12.34 3.96
CA LYS A 178 -2.63 -13.62 3.80
C LYS A 178 -1.71 -13.62 2.58
N LYS A 179 -2.19 -13.19 1.41
CA LYS A 179 -1.37 -13.07 0.18
C LYS A 179 -0.21 -12.11 0.36
N LEU A 180 -0.45 -11.00 1.07
CA LEU A 180 0.60 -10.03 1.36
C LEU A 180 1.67 -10.61 2.29
N LEU A 181 1.27 -11.36 3.31
CA LEU A 181 2.19 -12.03 4.22
C LEU A 181 3.01 -13.13 3.52
N GLU A 182 2.41 -13.87 2.59
CA GLU A 182 3.11 -14.84 1.74
C GLU A 182 4.17 -14.13 0.89
N GLU A 183 3.82 -13.02 0.21
CA GLU A 183 4.75 -12.24 -0.63
C GLU A 183 5.88 -11.59 0.18
N ILE A 184 5.60 -11.18 1.43
CA ILE A 184 6.61 -10.62 2.36
C ILE A 184 7.58 -11.70 2.84
N GLY A 185 7.10 -12.94 3.00
CA GLY A 185 7.89 -14.06 3.52
C GLY A 185 8.85 -14.68 2.51
N ASP A 186 8.61 -14.42 1.23
CA ASP A 186 9.46 -14.86 0.11
C ASP A 186 10.61 -13.86 -0.12
#